data_056e2fefc72ad4c9b44dc4d85203d722
#
_entry.id   056e2fefc72ad4c9b44dc4d85203d722
#
_cell.length_a   1.000
_cell.length_b   1.000
_cell.length_c   1.000
_cell.angle_alpha   90.00
_cell.angle_beta   90.00
_cell.angle_gamma   90.00
#
_symmetry.space_group_name_H-M   'P 1'
#
loop_
_entity.id
_entity.type
_entity.pdbx_description
1 polymer ?
#
loop_
_entity_poly.entity_id
_entity_poly.type
_entity_poly.pdbx_seq_one_letter_code
_entity_poly.pdbx_strand_id
1 'polypeptide(L)'
;MRIVLFCHSLLSDWNHGNAHFLRGVVTELTERGHEVRVFEPRDAWSLQNLVADHGEAPLREVRDVYPHVDPIRYDLASLDLDEALEGAALVIVHEWSEPELVARVGAHRAGASYRLLFHDTHHRSVTDPGAMARYDLTHYDGVLAFGRVIRDLYLERRWARRAFVWHEAADARVFRPRREIQPERDLVWVGNWGDEERTRELDEFLIGPARDLGLSARVHGVRYPEHARAALEAAGVEYRGWLPNHRAPDAFARARVTVHVPRRPYVASLPGIPTIRPFEAMACALPLVC
;
A
#
# COMPACT_ATOMS: atom_id res chain seq x y z
N MET A 1 0.52 -14.07 -20.93
CA MET A 1 0.00 -12.81 -21.51
C MET A 1 0.88 -11.67 -21.02
N ARG A 2 0.91 -10.53 -21.75
CA ARG A 2 1.59 -9.31 -21.27
C ARG A 2 0.62 -8.49 -20.42
N ILE A 3 1.05 -8.14 -19.20
CA ILE A 3 0.30 -7.33 -18.24
C ILE A 3 1.11 -6.07 -17.95
N VAL A 4 0.48 -4.91 -18.03
CA VAL A 4 1.12 -3.62 -17.76
C VAL A 4 0.47 -2.99 -16.52
N LEU A 5 1.30 -2.57 -15.56
CA LEU A 5 0.87 -1.85 -14.37
C LEU A 5 1.48 -0.45 -14.36
N PHE A 6 0.63 0.56 -14.17
CA PHE A 6 1.05 1.90 -13.78
C PHE A 6 0.76 2.07 -12.30
N CYS A 7 1.78 2.37 -11.51
CA CYS A 7 1.65 2.55 -10.07
C CYS A 7 2.57 3.66 -9.57
N HIS A 8 2.35 4.11 -8.32
CA HIS A 8 3.12 5.20 -7.76
C HIS A 8 4.58 4.82 -7.52
N SER A 9 4.81 3.74 -6.77
CA SER A 9 6.14 3.12 -6.63
C SER A 9 6.03 1.71 -6.07
N LEU A 10 6.79 0.77 -6.63
CA LEU A 10 7.06 -0.55 -6.05
C LEU A 10 8.45 -0.61 -5.39
N LEU A 11 9.38 0.27 -5.79
CA LEU A 11 10.71 0.33 -5.17
C LEU A 11 10.67 0.97 -3.77
N SER A 12 9.68 1.81 -3.49
CA SER A 12 9.54 2.47 -2.20
C SER A 12 8.22 2.13 -1.51
N ASP A 13 8.30 1.77 -0.23
CA ASP A 13 7.16 1.67 0.69
C ASP A 13 7.16 2.81 1.74
N TRP A 14 8.00 3.84 1.57
CA TRP A 14 8.02 5.00 2.44
C TRP A 14 6.66 5.72 2.38
N ASN A 15 5.89 5.68 3.46
CA ASN A 15 4.51 6.17 3.58
C ASN A 15 3.56 5.68 2.43
N HIS A 16 3.89 4.54 1.82
CA HIS A 16 3.14 3.98 0.69
C HIS A 16 2.82 2.50 0.93
N GLY A 17 1.69 2.24 1.58
CA GLY A 17 1.29 0.91 2.05
C GLY A 17 1.04 -0.11 0.93
N ASN A 18 0.62 0.33 -0.26
CA ASN A 18 0.23 -0.60 -1.33
C ASN A 18 1.40 -1.21 -2.09
N ALA A 19 2.62 -0.66 -1.92
CA ALA A 19 3.80 -1.15 -2.63
C ALA A 19 4.01 -2.66 -2.42
N HIS A 20 3.91 -3.13 -1.19
CA HIS A 20 4.19 -4.54 -0.89
C HIS A 20 3.10 -5.50 -1.36
N PHE A 21 1.83 -5.09 -1.37
CA PHE A 21 0.77 -5.87 -2.01
C PHE A 21 1.06 -6.03 -3.51
N LEU A 22 1.35 -4.93 -4.20
CA LEU A 22 1.62 -4.96 -5.64
C LEU A 22 2.92 -5.68 -5.99
N ARG A 23 3.96 -5.64 -5.13
CA ARG A 23 5.18 -6.49 -5.27
C ARG A 23 4.82 -7.97 -5.30
N GLY A 24 3.97 -8.41 -4.37
CA GLY A 24 3.46 -9.77 -4.33
C GLY A 24 2.65 -10.13 -5.57
N VAL A 25 1.80 -9.22 -6.06
CA VAL A 25 1.01 -9.42 -7.29
C VAL A 25 1.93 -9.57 -8.50
N VAL A 26 2.92 -8.70 -8.68
CA VAL A 26 3.88 -8.78 -9.79
C VAL A 26 4.63 -10.09 -9.75
N THR A 27 5.14 -10.47 -8.58
CA THR A 27 5.87 -11.75 -8.39
C THR A 27 4.99 -12.94 -8.74
N GLU A 28 3.77 -13.01 -8.21
CA GLU A 28 2.82 -14.10 -8.48
C GLU A 28 2.47 -14.22 -9.96
N LEU A 29 2.18 -13.11 -10.62
CA LEU A 29 1.85 -13.10 -12.05
C LEU A 29 3.04 -13.54 -12.89
N THR A 30 4.26 -13.14 -12.54
CA THR A 30 5.48 -13.53 -13.25
C THR A 30 5.77 -15.02 -13.06
N GLU A 31 5.64 -15.54 -11.85
CA GLU A 31 5.80 -16.97 -11.55
C GLU A 31 4.75 -17.84 -12.27
N ARG A 32 3.58 -17.29 -12.55
CA ARG A 32 2.55 -17.95 -13.39
C ARG A 32 2.82 -17.85 -14.89
N GLY A 33 3.95 -17.34 -15.30
CA GLY A 33 4.37 -17.25 -16.70
C GLY A 33 3.75 -16.08 -17.47
N HIS A 34 3.32 -15.04 -16.78
CA HIS A 34 2.93 -13.80 -17.43
C HIS A 34 4.14 -12.87 -17.57
N GLU A 35 4.20 -12.12 -18.67
CA GLU A 35 5.12 -11.00 -18.81
C GLU A 35 4.52 -9.78 -18.12
N VAL A 36 5.15 -9.30 -17.05
CA VAL A 36 4.64 -8.16 -16.28
C VAL A 36 5.58 -6.98 -16.45
N ARG A 37 5.07 -5.87 -16.98
CA ARG A 37 5.78 -4.58 -17.08
C ARG A 37 5.19 -3.61 -16.10
N VAL A 38 6.03 -3.01 -15.26
CA VAL A 38 5.61 -2.03 -14.26
C VAL A 38 6.17 -0.68 -14.64
N PHE A 39 5.33 0.34 -14.61
CA PHE A 39 5.71 1.73 -14.88
C PHE A 39 5.52 2.58 -13.62
N GLU A 40 6.56 3.32 -13.22
CA GLU A 40 6.56 4.25 -12.10
C GLU A 40 6.94 5.65 -12.55
N PRO A 41 6.30 6.73 -12.07
CA PRO A 41 6.76 8.08 -12.34
C PRO A 41 8.16 8.29 -11.74
N ARG A 42 9.02 8.98 -12.49
CA ARG A 42 10.41 9.26 -12.08
C ARG A 42 10.47 10.11 -10.82
N ASP A 43 9.48 10.96 -10.62
CA ASP A 43 9.33 11.89 -9.51
C ASP A 43 8.40 11.37 -8.40
N ALA A 44 8.17 10.06 -8.32
CA ALA A 44 7.36 9.44 -7.27
C ALA A 44 7.79 9.92 -5.87
N TRP A 45 6.90 10.64 -5.18
CA TRP A 45 7.21 11.27 -3.88
C TRP A 45 7.68 10.27 -2.81
N SER A 46 7.11 9.08 -2.77
CA SER A 46 7.52 8.02 -1.85
C SER A 46 8.98 7.62 -2.06
N LEU A 47 9.40 7.50 -3.31
CA LEU A 47 10.78 7.16 -3.66
C LEU A 47 11.75 8.30 -3.36
N GLN A 48 11.37 9.54 -3.67
CA GLN A 48 12.18 10.72 -3.37
C GLN A 48 12.43 10.85 -1.86
N ASN A 49 11.39 10.70 -1.04
CA ASN A 49 11.53 10.76 0.42
C ASN A 49 12.37 9.59 0.96
N LEU A 50 12.17 8.36 0.44
CA LEU A 50 12.98 7.22 0.84
C LEU A 50 14.47 7.48 0.59
N VAL A 51 14.81 7.95 -0.60
CA VAL A 51 16.21 8.23 -0.97
C VAL A 51 16.78 9.40 -0.17
N ALA A 52 15.99 10.44 0.09
CA ALA A 52 16.40 11.58 0.92
C ALA A 52 16.71 11.17 2.38
N ASP A 53 15.88 10.29 2.95
CA ASP A 53 16.00 9.87 4.35
C ASP A 53 17.03 8.75 4.56
N HIS A 54 17.18 7.82 3.59
CA HIS A 54 17.90 6.55 3.77
C HIS A 54 18.89 6.21 2.65
N GLY A 55 19.03 7.07 1.63
CA GLY A 55 19.87 6.82 0.45
C GLY A 55 19.31 5.69 -0.43
N GLU A 56 20.14 5.14 -1.32
CA GLU A 56 19.73 4.12 -2.30
C GLU A 56 19.82 2.67 -1.81
N ALA A 57 20.40 2.43 -0.64
CA ALA A 57 20.56 1.07 -0.12
C ALA A 57 19.23 0.29 -0.03
N PRO A 58 18.12 0.89 0.45
CA PRO A 58 16.83 0.21 0.50
C PRO A 58 16.31 -0.26 -0.86
N LEU A 59 16.64 0.45 -1.94
CA LEU A 59 16.20 0.06 -3.29
C LEU A 59 16.85 -1.24 -3.75
N ARG A 60 18.12 -1.46 -3.37
CA ARG A 60 18.82 -2.72 -3.65
C ARG A 60 18.21 -3.87 -2.85
N GLU A 61 17.94 -3.65 -1.55
CA GLU A 61 17.29 -4.67 -0.71
C GLU A 61 15.92 -5.10 -1.27
N VAL A 62 15.12 -4.17 -1.79
CA VAL A 62 13.83 -4.51 -2.41
C VAL A 62 14.04 -5.40 -3.64
N ARG A 63 15.01 -5.11 -4.49
CA ARG A 63 15.32 -5.94 -5.67
C ARG A 63 15.83 -7.32 -5.29
N ASP A 64 16.60 -7.44 -4.21
CA ASP A 64 17.08 -8.73 -3.71
C ASP A 64 15.93 -9.60 -3.20
N VAL A 65 14.95 -9.02 -2.53
CA VAL A 65 13.77 -9.73 -2.00
C VAL A 65 12.72 -10.02 -3.08
N TYR A 66 12.57 -9.10 -4.04
CA TYR A 66 11.58 -9.17 -5.11
C TYR A 66 12.27 -9.06 -6.48
N PRO A 67 12.97 -10.10 -6.94
CA PRO A 67 13.77 -10.06 -8.17
C PRO A 67 12.95 -9.82 -9.46
N HIS A 68 11.64 -10.03 -9.40
CA HIS A 68 10.72 -9.75 -10.50
C HIS A 68 10.21 -8.30 -10.53
N VAL A 69 10.56 -7.49 -9.53
CA VAL A 69 10.15 -6.08 -9.43
C VAL A 69 11.25 -5.19 -9.98
N ASP A 70 11.19 -4.90 -11.27
CA ASP A 70 12.10 -3.96 -11.95
C ASP A 70 11.29 -2.93 -12.76
N PRO A 71 10.81 -1.86 -12.12
CA PRO A 71 9.94 -0.91 -12.77
C PRO A 71 10.67 0.00 -13.75
N ILE A 72 10.01 0.25 -14.89
CA ILE A 72 10.40 1.23 -15.89
C ILE A 72 9.97 2.61 -15.39
N ARG A 73 10.92 3.52 -15.26
CA ARG A 73 10.66 4.88 -14.78
C ARG A 73 10.36 5.81 -15.94
N TYR A 74 9.20 6.47 -15.87
CA TYR A 74 8.74 7.38 -16.91
C TYR A 74 8.60 8.82 -16.42
N ASP A 75 8.67 9.75 -17.35
CA ASP A 75 8.21 11.13 -17.22
C ASP A 75 6.91 11.26 -18.03
N LEU A 76 5.84 11.73 -17.41
CA LEU A 76 4.51 11.73 -18.05
C LEU A 76 4.50 12.53 -19.37
N ALA A 77 5.25 13.63 -19.43
CA ALA A 77 5.32 14.48 -20.63
C ALA A 77 5.94 13.77 -21.85
N SER A 78 6.86 12.82 -21.64
CA SER A 78 7.55 12.08 -22.68
C SER A 78 7.14 10.62 -22.81
N LEU A 79 6.15 10.16 -22.02
CA LEU A 79 5.68 8.79 -22.06
C LEU A 79 5.01 8.48 -23.40
N ASP A 80 5.60 7.54 -24.14
CA ASP A 80 5.02 6.94 -25.35
C ASP A 80 4.13 5.76 -24.93
N LEU A 81 2.80 5.92 -25.10
CA LEU A 81 1.85 4.88 -24.73
C LEU A 81 1.78 3.75 -25.78
N ASP A 82 2.08 4.00 -27.03
CA ASP A 82 2.12 2.95 -28.06
C ASP A 82 3.25 1.95 -27.73
N GLU A 83 4.44 2.46 -27.36
CA GLU A 83 5.57 1.63 -26.91
C GLU A 83 5.28 0.96 -25.56
N ALA A 84 4.78 1.72 -24.57
CA ALA A 84 4.54 1.22 -23.22
C ALA A 84 3.51 0.09 -23.18
N LEU A 85 2.49 0.15 -24.03
CA LEU A 85 1.34 -0.74 -24.07
C LEU A 85 1.39 -1.75 -25.23
N GLU A 86 2.48 -1.78 -26.01
CA GLU A 86 2.65 -2.72 -27.11
C GLU A 86 2.41 -4.17 -26.65
N GLY A 87 1.51 -4.87 -27.32
CA GLY A 87 1.17 -6.28 -27.04
C GLY A 87 0.51 -6.53 -25.69
N ALA A 88 0.10 -5.49 -24.96
CA ALA A 88 -0.61 -5.66 -23.69
C ALA A 88 -1.94 -6.40 -23.89
N ALA A 89 -2.22 -7.35 -22.99
CA ALA A 89 -3.53 -8.01 -22.89
C ALA A 89 -4.35 -7.43 -21.73
N LEU A 90 -3.68 -6.97 -20.68
CA LEU A 90 -4.28 -6.33 -19.50
C LEU A 90 -3.44 -5.12 -19.10
N VAL A 91 -4.10 -4.02 -18.81
CA VAL A 91 -3.49 -2.80 -18.24
C VAL A 91 -4.21 -2.46 -16.95
N ILE A 92 -3.45 -2.21 -15.88
CA ILE A 92 -3.98 -1.79 -14.58
C ILE A 92 -3.33 -0.45 -14.24
N VAL A 93 -4.16 0.56 -13.96
CA VAL A 93 -3.70 1.90 -13.53
C VAL A 93 -4.13 2.12 -12.09
N HIS A 94 -3.14 2.34 -11.21
CA HIS A 94 -3.38 2.53 -9.79
C HIS A 94 -3.82 3.98 -9.49
N GLU A 95 -4.66 4.16 -8.50
CA GLU A 95 -5.29 5.44 -8.09
C GLU A 95 -4.31 6.56 -7.70
N TRP A 96 -3.06 6.25 -7.38
CA TRP A 96 -2.02 7.25 -7.11
C TRP A 96 -1.31 7.73 -8.38
N SER A 97 -1.83 7.34 -9.54
CA SER A 97 -1.41 7.92 -10.82
C SER A 97 -2.07 9.27 -11.05
N GLU A 98 -1.45 10.12 -11.85
CA GLU A 98 -2.00 11.42 -12.20
C GLU A 98 -3.29 11.28 -13.04
N PRO A 99 -4.29 12.14 -12.83
CA PRO A 99 -5.51 12.12 -13.65
C PRO A 99 -5.25 12.22 -15.15
N GLU A 100 -4.19 12.93 -15.55
CA GLU A 100 -3.77 13.03 -16.95
C GLU A 100 -3.33 11.66 -17.50
N LEU A 101 -2.52 10.89 -16.76
CA LEU A 101 -2.15 9.54 -17.17
C LEU A 101 -3.38 8.65 -17.34
N VAL A 102 -4.29 8.68 -16.35
CA VAL A 102 -5.53 7.89 -16.39
C VAL A 102 -6.35 8.23 -17.64
N ALA A 103 -6.52 9.50 -17.96
CA ALA A 103 -7.23 9.95 -19.15
C ALA A 103 -6.53 9.54 -20.45
N ARG A 104 -5.18 9.70 -20.54
CA ARG A 104 -4.39 9.31 -21.73
C ARG A 104 -4.44 7.81 -21.99
N VAL A 105 -4.30 6.96 -20.95
CA VAL A 105 -4.41 5.50 -21.09
C VAL A 105 -5.83 5.10 -21.50
N GLY A 106 -6.85 5.78 -20.94
CA GLY A 106 -8.24 5.60 -21.36
C GLY A 106 -8.48 5.93 -22.83
N ALA A 107 -7.97 7.07 -23.30
CA ALA A 107 -8.07 7.48 -24.70
C ALA A 107 -7.34 6.48 -25.64
N HIS A 108 -6.15 6.03 -25.27
CA HIS A 108 -5.42 4.99 -26.02
C HIS A 108 -6.21 3.67 -26.08
N ARG A 109 -6.88 3.27 -24.98
CA ARG A 109 -7.72 2.07 -24.93
C ARG A 109 -8.88 2.10 -25.93
N ALA A 110 -9.40 3.28 -26.27
CA ALA A 110 -10.50 3.41 -27.23
C ALA A 110 -10.14 2.85 -28.63
N GLY A 111 -8.86 2.86 -29.00
CA GLY A 111 -8.33 2.30 -30.25
C GLY A 111 -7.66 0.92 -30.13
N ALA A 112 -7.63 0.34 -28.93
CA ALA A 112 -6.89 -0.90 -28.65
C ALA A 112 -7.78 -2.03 -28.11
N SER A 113 -7.24 -3.26 -28.02
CA SER A 113 -8.01 -4.46 -27.62
C SER A 113 -7.71 -4.99 -26.22
N TYR A 114 -6.71 -4.46 -25.50
CA TYR A 114 -6.40 -4.90 -24.13
C TYR A 114 -7.53 -4.59 -23.15
N ARG A 115 -7.61 -5.30 -22.05
CA ARG A 115 -8.49 -4.94 -20.92
C ARG A 115 -7.85 -3.84 -20.10
N LEU A 116 -8.64 -2.84 -19.70
CA LEU A 116 -8.17 -1.70 -18.92
C LEU A 116 -8.93 -1.61 -17.60
N LEU A 117 -8.22 -1.70 -16.48
CA LEU A 117 -8.78 -1.63 -15.14
C LEU A 117 -8.14 -0.49 -14.34
N PHE A 118 -8.96 0.18 -13.54
CA PHE A 118 -8.49 1.13 -12.54
C PHE A 118 -8.43 0.44 -11.18
N HIS A 119 -7.40 0.67 -10.39
CA HIS A 119 -7.20 0.04 -9.08
C HIS A 119 -7.25 1.07 -7.97
N ASP A 120 -8.25 0.97 -7.08
CA ASP A 120 -8.46 1.87 -5.94
C ASP A 120 -8.31 1.12 -4.61
N THR A 121 -7.36 1.60 -3.78
CA THR A 121 -7.01 1.03 -2.48
C THR A 121 -7.06 2.04 -1.34
N HIS A 122 -7.73 3.19 -1.52
CA HIS A 122 -7.72 4.25 -0.53
C HIS A 122 -9.13 4.75 -0.17
N HIS A 123 -9.24 5.50 0.92
CA HIS A 123 -10.51 6.07 1.38
C HIS A 123 -10.91 7.38 0.68
N ARG A 124 -10.14 7.85 -0.34
CA ARG A 124 -10.40 9.12 -1.02
C ARG A 124 -11.78 9.19 -1.68
N SER A 125 -12.35 8.05 -2.06
CA SER A 125 -13.73 8.00 -2.56
C SER A 125 -14.77 8.61 -1.60
N VAL A 126 -14.47 8.67 -0.30
CA VAL A 126 -15.33 9.31 0.73
C VAL A 126 -14.73 10.59 1.30
N THR A 127 -13.41 10.70 1.44
CA THR A 127 -12.75 11.86 2.07
C THR A 127 -12.42 12.98 1.08
N ASP A 128 -12.20 12.63 -0.18
CA ASP A 128 -11.95 13.58 -1.27
C ASP A 128 -12.61 13.11 -2.57
N PRO A 129 -13.96 13.05 -2.60
CA PRO A 129 -14.69 12.63 -3.79
C PRO A 129 -14.47 13.53 -4.99
N GLY A 130 -14.12 14.80 -4.76
CA GLY A 130 -13.77 15.75 -5.82
C GLY A 130 -12.49 15.37 -6.56
N ALA A 131 -11.46 14.92 -5.84
CA ALA A 131 -10.26 14.40 -6.46
C ALA A 131 -10.52 13.11 -7.25
N MET A 132 -11.34 12.21 -6.70
CA MET A 132 -11.69 10.96 -7.38
C MET A 132 -12.52 11.20 -8.65
N ALA A 133 -13.41 12.19 -8.65
CA ALA A 133 -14.22 12.55 -9.83
C ALA A 133 -13.41 13.15 -10.98
N ARG A 134 -12.13 13.51 -10.76
CA ARG A 134 -11.22 13.96 -11.84
C ARG A 134 -10.67 12.81 -12.69
N TYR A 135 -10.78 11.57 -12.24
CA TYR A 135 -10.35 10.42 -13.02
C TYR A 135 -11.37 10.13 -14.13
N ASP A 136 -10.95 10.27 -15.38
CA ASP A 136 -11.77 9.87 -16.52
C ASP A 136 -11.67 8.34 -16.75
N LEU A 137 -12.68 7.62 -16.28
CA LEU A 137 -12.78 6.19 -16.42
C LEU A 137 -13.71 5.74 -17.56
N THR A 138 -14.07 6.63 -18.48
CA THR A 138 -15.02 6.37 -19.58
C THR A 138 -14.66 5.15 -20.41
N HIS A 139 -13.39 4.96 -20.70
CA HIS A 139 -12.87 3.86 -21.51
C HIS A 139 -12.31 2.68 -20.69
N TYR A 140 -12.48 2.72 -19.37
CA TYR A 140 -12.07 1.61 -18.50
C TYR A 140 -13.11 0.49 -18.52
N ASP A 141 -12.65 -0.76 -18.61
CA ASP A 141 -13.49 -1.95 -18.54
C ASP A 141 -14.07 -2.17 -17.13
N GLY A 142 -13.44 -1.62 -16.11
CA GLY A 142 -13.93 -1.67 -14.72
C GLY A 142 -12.93 -1.13 -13.70
N VAL A 143 -13.35 -1.18 -12.44
CA VAL A 143 -12.56 -0.78 -11.26
C VAL A 143 -12.31 -1.99 -10.38
N LEU A 144 -11.08 -2.15 -9.91
CA LEU A 144 -10.68 -3.08 -8.85
C LEU A 144 -10.66 -2.29 -7.54
N ALA A 145 -11.65 -2.51 -6.70
CA ALA A 145 -11.81 -1.82 -5.42
C ALA A 145 -11.40 -2.75 -4.26
N PHE A 146 -10.60 -2.27 -3.32
CA PHE A 146 -10.11 -3.13 -2.22
C PHE A 146 -11.14 -3.44 -1.13
N GLY A 147 -12.41 -3.06 -1.36
CA GLY A 147 -13.52 -3.42 -0.49
C GLY A 147 -14.88 -3.24 -1.15
N ARG A 148 -15.87 -3.94 -0.63
CA ARG A 148 -17.22 -3.94 -1.16
C ARG A 148 -17.84 -2.52 -1.13
N VAL A 149 -17.62 -1.78 -0.06
CA VAL A 149 -18.17 -0.43 0.11
C VAL A 149 -17.63 0.52 -0.96
N ILE A 150 -16.33 0.45 -1.28
CA ILE A 150 -15.74 1.27 -2.34
C ILE A 150 -16.28 0.84 -3.71
N ARG A 151 -16.37 -0.47 -3.98
CA ARG A 151 -16.99 -0.97 -5.20
C ARG A 151 -18.39 -0.39 -5.41
N ASP A 152 -19.21 -0.41 -4.36
CA ASP A 152 -20.60 0.07 -4.43
C ASP A 152 -20.65 1.58 -4.66
N LEU A 153 -19.76 2.36 -4.03
CA LEU A 153 -19.64 3.79 -4.28
C LEU A 153 -19.32 4.14 -5.74
N TYR A 154 -18.43 3.39 -6.39
CA TYR A 154 -18.13 3.60 -7.82
C TYR A 154 -19.35 3.37 -8.70
N LEU A 155 -20.16 2.36 -8.39
CA LEU A 155 -21.38 2.03 -9.14
C LEU A 155 -22.50 3.04 -8.87
N GLU A 156 -22.75 3.39 -7.62
CA GLU A 156 -23.79 4.34 -7.20
C GLU A 156 -23.54 5.74 -7.75
N ARG A 157 -22.29 6.20 -7.71
CA ARG A 157 -21.89 7.51 -8.25
C ARG A 157 -21.70 7.51 -9.76
N ARG A 158 -21.85 6.36 -10.40
CA ARG A 158 -21.65 6.17 -11.84
C ARG A 158 -20.25 6.60 -12.31
N TRP A 159 -19.26 6.50 -11.44
CA TRP A 159 -17.86 6.74 -11.81
C TRP A 159 -17.29 5.61 -12.67
N ALA A 160 -17.86 4.40 -12.57
CA ALA A 160 -17.52 3.28 -13.42
C ALA A 160 -18.75 2.46 -13.76
N ARG A 161 -18.74 1.81 -14.95
CA ARG A 161 -19.81 0.90 -15.40
C ARG A 161 -19.76 -0.46 -14.70
N ARG A 162 -18.56 -0.88 -14.28
CA ARG A 162 -18.30 -2.15 -13.59
C ARG A 162 -17.28 -1.90 -12.49
N ALA A 163 -17.45 -2.55 -11.36
CA ALA A 163 -16.49 -2.55 -10.29
C ALA A 163 -16.45 -3.94 -9.63
N PHE A 164 -15.26 -4.39 -9.26
CA PHE A 164 -14.99 -5.69 -8.68
C PHE A 164 -14.29 -5.51 -7.35
N VAL A 165 -14.55 -6.40 -6.39
CA VAL A 165 -13.81 -6.43 -5.14
C VAL A 165 -12.49 -7.17 -5.37
N TRP A 166 -11.40 -6.51 -5.05
CA TRP A 166 -10.06 -7.08 -5.04
C TRP A 166 -9.34 -6.63 -3.76
N HIS A 167 -9.46 -7.45 -2.73
CA HIS A 167 -8.83 -7.15 -1.44
C HIS A 167 -7.31 -7.16 -1.55
N GLU A 168 -6.66 -6.37 -0.70
CA GLU A 168 -5.24 -6.53 -0.44
C GLU A 168 -4.97 -7.90 0.18
N ALA A 169 -3.72 -8.36 0.08
CA ALA A 169 -3.25 -9.62 0.64
C ALA A 169 -1.77 -9.51 1.00
N ALA A 170 -1.32 -10.31 1.95
CA ALA A 170 0.10 -10.47 2.22
C ALA A 170 0.75 -11.42 1.22
N ASP A 171 1.96 -11.11 0.78
CA ASP A 171 2.79 -12.05 0.03
C ASP A 171 3.37 -13.11 0.98
N ALA A 172 2.82 -14.31 0.96
CA ALA A 172 3.20 -15.39 1.87
C ALA A 172 4.64 -15.92 1.64
N ARG A 173 5.32 -15.55 0.54
CA ARG A 173 6.75 -15.83 0.34
C ARG A 173 7.60 -15.02 1.29
N VAL A 174 7.19 -13.79 1.61
CA VAL A 174 7.87 -12.85 2.50
C VAL A 174 7.24 -12.87 3.89
N PHE A 175 5.91 -12.74 3.97
CA PHE A 175 5.16 -12.73 5.23
C PHE A 175 4.81 -14.13 5.67
N ARG A 176 5.66 -14.70 6.51
CA ARG A 176 5.51 -16.04 7.07
C ARG A 176 6.09 -16.10 8.48
N PRO A 177 5.67 -17.06 9.31
CA PRO A 177 6.22 -17.21 10.64
C PRO A 177 7.75 -17.40 10.63
N ARG A 178 8.46 -16.66 11.48
CA ARG A 178 9.91 -16.78 11.73
C ARG A 178 10.12 -17.54 13.04
N ARG A 179 9.97 -18.86 12.99
CA ARG A 179 9.97 -19.71 14.21
C ARG A 179 11.32 -19.74 14.92
N GLU A 180 12.39 -19.40 14.22
CA GLU A 180 13.75 -19.26 14.73
C GLU A 180 13.98 -18.02 15.58
N ILE A 181 13.10 -17.01 15.47
CA ILE A 181 13.16 -15.76 16.22
C ILE A 181 12.27 -15.91 17.46
N GLN A 182 12.81 -15.54 18.63
CA GLN A 182 12.04 -15.53 19.87
C GLN A 182 11.50 -14.15 20.16
N PRO A 183 10.28 -14.04 20.74
CA PRO A 183 9.73 -12.75 21.15
C PRO A 183 10.59 -12.07 22.21
N GLU A 184 10.97 -10.83 21.96
CA GLU A 184 11.75 -9.96 22.85
C GLU A 184 10.89 -8.85 23.46
N ARG A 185 9.70 -8.65 22.90
CA ARG A 185 8.76 -7.57 23.22
C ARG A 185 7.35 -8.10 23.41
N ASP A 186 6.56 -7.37 24.17
CA ASP A 186 5.14 -7.69 24.32
C ASP A 186 4.36 -7.20 23.10
N LEU A 187 4.64 -5.97 22.63
CA LEU A 187 3.86 -5.31 21.59
C LEU A 187 4.76 -4.72 20.49
N VAL A 188 4.36 -4.90 19.24
CA VAL A 188 4.91 -4.16 18.10
C VAL A 188 3.80 -3.47 17.33
N TRP A 189 4.05 -2.23 16.92
CA TRP A 189 3.23 -1.51 15.96
C TRP A 189 4.05 -1.17 14.72
N VAL A 190 3.54 -1.53 13.55
CA VAL A 190 4.14 -1.15 12.26
C VAL A 190 3.11 -0.33 11.48
N GLY A 191 3.26 0.98 11.50
CA GLY A 191 2.34 1.90 10.85
C GLY A 191 2.76 3.34 11.01
N ASN A 192 2.42 4.16 10.01
CA ASN A 192 2.70 5.60 10.04
C ASN A 192 1.76 6.31 11.02
N TRP A 193 2.10 7.51 11.45
CA TRP A 193 1.23 8.27 12.37
C TRP A 193 -0.17 8.48 11.77
N GLY A 194 -0.24 8.77 10.46
CA GLY A 194 -1.51 8.91 9.75
C GLY A 194 -2.14 10.27 9.93
N ASP A 195 -1.32 11.27 10.16
CA ASP A 195 -1.72 12.66 10.37
C ASP A 195 -2.81 12.75 11.49
N GLU A 196 -3.82 13.57 11.35
CA GLU A 196 -4.88 13.72 12.36
C GLU A 196 -5.95 12.60 12.30
N GLU A 197 -5.84 11.67 11.34
CA GLU A 197 -6.89 10.66 11.09
C GLU A 197 -6.93 9.52 12.11
N ARG A 198 -5.92 9.38 12.96
CA ARG A 198 -5.89 8.37 14.05
C ARG A 198 -5.03 8.77 15.27
N THR A 199 -4.74 10.04 15.45
CA THR A 199 -3.98 10.53 16.60
C THR A 199 -4.60 10.08 17.91
N ARG A 200 -5.91 10.31 18.08
CA ARG A 200 -6.65 9.91 19.28
C ARG A 200 -6.70 8.39 19.46
N GLU A 201 -6.94 7.68 18.39
CA GLU A 201 -7.06 6.22 18.38
C GLU A 201 -5.71 5.55 18.69
N LEU A 202 -4.58 6.13 18.27
CA LEU A 202 -3.25 5.64 18.66
C LEU A 202 -2.95 5.90 20.14
N ASP A 203 -3.40 7.01 20.69
CA ASP A 203 -3.28 7.25 22.13
C ASP A 203 -4.13 6.26 22.93
N GLU A 204 -5.40 6.06 22.53
CA GLU A 204 -6.37 5.21 23.22
C GLU A 204 -6.03 3.70 23.12
N PHE A 205 -5.59 3.23 21.95
CA PHE A 205 -5.44 1.79 21.67
C PHE A 205 -4.01 1.27 21.58
N LEU A 206 -3.02 2.15 21.61
CA LEU A 206 -1.60 1.77 21.56
C LEU A 206 -0.81 2.36 22.72
N ILE A 207 -0.77 3.70 22.86
CA ILE A 207 0.13 4.39 23.80
C ILE A 207 -0.38 4.22 25.23
N GLY A 208 -1.64 4.49 25.47
CA GLY A 208 -2.29 4.34 26.77
C GLY A 208 -2.15 2.93 27.34
N PRO A 209 -2.61 1.87 26.61
CA PRO A 209 -2.43 0.49 27.06
C PRO A 209 -0.97 0.08 27.29
N ALA A 210 -0.04 0.53 26.42
CA ALA A 210 1.38 0.23 26.62
C ALA A 210 1.90 0.80 27.94
N ARG A 211 1.57 2.06 28.24
CA ARG A 211 1.91 2.73 29.49
C ARG A 211 1.25 2.07 30.71
N ASP A 212 -0.08 1.92 30.65
CA ASP A 212 -0.86 1.52 31.83
C ASP A 212 -0.61 0.06 32.23
N LEU A 213 -0.24 -0.79 31.28
CA LEU A 213 0.12 -2.19 31.52
C LEU A 213 1.63 -2.44 31.63
N GLY A 214 2.45 -1.40 31.45
CA GLY A 214 3.92 -1.52 31.50
C GLY A 214 4.49 -2.43 30.40
N LEU A 215 3.89 -2.42 29.20
CA LEU A 215 4.32 -3.30 28.11
C LEU A 215 5.66 -2.84 27.53
N SER A 216 6.53 -3.80 27.24
CA SER A 216 7.68 -3.57 26.39
C SER A 216 7.22 -3.42 24.94
N ALA A 217 7.05 -2.19 24.47
CA ALA A 217 6.47 -1.90 23.18
C ALA A 217 7.47 -1.24 22.22
N ARG A 218 7.34 -1.57 20.91
CA ARG A 218 8.14 -0.96 19.84
C ARG A 218 7.25 -0.49 18.71
N VAL A 219 7.56 0.69 18.18
CA VAL A 219 6.82 1.34 17.11
C VAL A 219 7.72 1.62 15.92
N HIS A 220 7.26 1.24 14.72
CA HIS A 220 7.87 1.57 13.45
C HIS A 220 6.91 2.33 12.56
N GLY A 221 7.42 3.32 11.84
CA GLY A 221 6.65 4.11 10.87
C GLY A 221 7.27 5.48 10.65
N VAL A 222 6.70 6.22 9.72
CA VAL A 222 7.14 7.58 9.36
C VAL A 222 6.08 8.62 9.72
N ARG A 223 6.46 9.90 9.59
CA ARG A 223 5.58 11.06 9.81
C ARG A 223 5.05 11.16 11.24
N TYR A 224 5.84 10.75 12.22
CA TYR A 224 5.55 10.96 13.64
C TYR A 224 5.96 12.39 14.02
N PRO A 225 4.99 13.28 14.36
CA PRO A 225 5.30 14.63 14.80
C PRO A 225 5.99 14.60 16.18
N GLU A 226 6.58 15.71 16.56
CA GLU A 226 7.36 15.82 17.81
C GLU A 226 6.52 15.43 19.03
N HIS A 227 5.27 15.91 19.12
CA HIS A 227 4.38 15.59 20.24
C HIS A 227 4.07 14.09 20.32
N ALA A 228 3.95 13.41 19.17
CA ALA A 228 3.70 11.97 19.13
C ALA A 228 4.93 11.18 19.63
N ARG A 229 6.14 11.60 19.22
CA ARG A 229 7.38 10.98 19.69
C ARG A 229 7.57 11.19 21.20
N ALA A 230 7.26 12.40 21.69
CA ALA A 230 7.29 12.69 23.13
C ALA A 230 6.28 11.84 23.92
N ALA A 231 5.08 11.62 23.38
CA ALA A 231 4.06 10.76 24.01
C ALA A 231 4.51 9.29 24.06
N LEU A 232 5.13 8.77 22.98
CA LEU A 232 5.71 7.42 22.95
C LEU A 232 6.82 7.28 24.01
N GLU A 233 7.74 8.23 24.08
CA GLU A 233 8.84 8.24 25.03
C GLU A 233 8.33 8.27 26.49
N ALA A 234 7.37 9.15 26.78
CA ALA A 234 6.74 9.25 28.08
C ALA A 234 6.00 7.95 28.51
N ALA A 235 5.52 7.18 27.54
CA ALA A 235 4.89 5.88 27.76
C ALA A 235 5.88 4.71 27.79
N GLY A 236 7.19 4.95 27.68
CA GLY A 236 8.20 3.90 27.60
C GLY A 236 8.19 3.09 26.31
N VAL A 237 7.56 3.60 25.25
CA VAL A 237 7.44 2.94 23.95
C VAL A 237 8.63 3.33 23.07
N GLU A 238 9.36 2.34 22.57
CA GLU A 238 10.53 2.54 21.72
C GLU A 238 10.12 2.88 20.29
N TYR A 239 10.43 4.11 19.80
CA TYR A 239 10.23 4.51 18.42
C TYR A 239 11.48 4.27 17.59
N ARG A 240 11.33 3.56 16.46
CA ARG A 240 12.45 3.14 15.59
C ARG A 240 12.41 3.73 14.17
N GLY A 241 11.45 4.61 13.89
CA GLY A 241 11.32 5.21 12.57
C GLY A 241 10.89 4.21 11.49
N TRP A 242 11.23 4.50 10.25
CA TRP A 242 10.86 3.68 9.11
C TRP A 242 11.41 2.25 9.21
N LEU A 243 10.59 1.29 8.79
CA LEU A 243 10.96 -0.11 8.63
C LEU A 243 10.60 -0.52 7.21
N PRO A 244 11.58 -1.02 6.40
CA PRO A 244 11.26 -1.64 5.13
C PRO A 244 10.20 -2.72 5.30
N ASN A 245 9.15 -2.69 4.51
CA ASN A 245 8.02 -3.59 4.73
C ASN A 245 8.41 -5.08 4.68
N HIS A 246 9.35 -5.46 3.81
CA HIS A 246 9.86 -6.84 3.74
C HIS A 246 10.59 -7.30 5.02
N ARG A 247 10.96 -6.40 5.92
CA ARG A 247 11.52 -6.69 7.24
C ARG A 247 10.47 -6.71 8.36
N ALA A 248 9.22 -6.36 8.05
CA ALA A 248 8.13 -6.40 9.03
C ALA A 248 7.93 -7.82 9.64
N PRO A 249 8.08 -8.93 8.89
CA PRO A 249 8.01 -10.28 9.46
C PRO A 249 8.98 -10.53 10.62
N ASP A 250 10.20 -9.98 10.54
CA ASP A 250 11.19 -10.12 11.61
C ASP A 250 10.82 -9.27 12.84
N ALA A 251 10.27 -8.06 12.61
CA ALA A 251 9.74 -7.24 13.70
C ALA A 251 8.53 -7.89 14.38
N PHE A 252 7.65 -8.52 13.60
CA PHE A 252 6.51 -9.28 14.09
C PHE A 252 6.94 -10.50 14.91
N ALA A 253 7.93 -11.26 14.44
CA ALA A 253 8.43 -12.43 15.16
C ALA A 253 9.08 -12.10 16.52
N ARG A 254 9.59 -10.86 16.69
CA ARG A 254 10.16 -10.37 17.94
C ARG A 254 9.13 -9.86 18.94
N ALA A 255 7.84 -9.93 18.63
CA ALA A 255 6.77 -9.47 19.49
C ALA A 255 5.74 -10.58 19.78
N ARG A 256 5.00 -10.43 20.87
CA ARG A 256 3.94 -11.36 21.27
C ARG A 256 2.60 -11.01 20.65
N VAL A 257 2.37 -9.70 20.37
CA VAL A 257 1.11 -9.19 19.84
C VAL A 257 1.34 -7.94 19.02
N THR A 258 0.43 -7.67 18.09
CA THR A 258 0.28 -6.36 17.45
C THR A 258 -1.15 -5.85 17.58
N VAL A 259 -1.36 -4.55 17.38
CA VAL A 259 -2.68 -3.94 17.33
C VAL A 259 -2.96 -3.42 15.93
N HIS A 260 -4.20 -3.42 15.52
CA HIS A 260 -4.65 -2.78 14.28
C HIS A 260 -5.47 -1.54 14.62
N VAL A 261 -4.90 -0.38 14.37
CA VAL A 261 -5.56 0.92 14.53
C VAL A 261 -5.75 1.52 13.14
N PRO A 262 -6.90 1.30 12.47
CA PRO A 262 -7.17 1.86 11.16
C PRO A 262 -7.33 3.38 11.23
N ARG A 263 -7.19 4.05 10.09
CA ARG A 263 -7.53 5.47 9.98
C ARG A 263 -9.04 5.66 10.13
N ARG A 264 -9.46 6.75 10.78
CA ARG A 264 -10.86 7.04 11.09
C ARG A 264 -11.81 6.95 9.89
N PRO A 265 -11.44 7.40 8.65
CA PRO A 265 -12.31 7.23 7.49
C PRO A 265 -12.70 5.78 7.18
N TYR A 266 -11.82 4.81 7.42
CA TYR A 266 -12.15 3.39 7.24
C TYR A 266 -13.21 2.92 8.24
N VAL A 267 -13.09 3.36 9.49
CA VAL A 267 -14.04 2.97 10.55
C VAL A 267 -15.39 3.67 10.39
N ALA A 268 -15.35 4.99 10.13
CA ALA A 268 -16.54 5.82 10.13
C ALA A 268 -17.37 5.71 8.83
N SER A 269 -16.72 5.50 7.69
CA SER A 269 -17.35 5.62 6.38
C SER A 269 -17.19 4.41 5.47
N LEU A 270 -16.26 3.53 5.76
CA LEU A 270 -15.93 2.36 4.93
C LEU A 270 -15.86 1.07 5.76
N PRO A 271 -16.94 0.72 6.49
CA PRO A 271 -16.92 -0.44 7.37
C PRO A 271 -16.65 -1.74 6.60
N GLY A 272 -15.88 -2.64 7.22
CA GLY A 272 -15.59 -3.96 6.66
C GLY A 272 -14.51 -3.97 5.59
N ILE A 273 -13.70 -2.91 5.48
CA ILE A 273 -12.48 -2.92 4.65
C ILE A 273 -11.29 -3.31 5.53
N PRO A 274 -10.73 -4.51 5.37
CA PRO A 274 -9.47 -4.86 5.99
C PRO A 274 -8.34 -4.17 5.20
N THR A 275 -7.56 -3.32 5.88
CA THR A 275 -6.31 -2.82 5.30
C THR A 275 -5.25 -3.93 5.31
N ILE A 276 -4.13 -3.72 4.64
CA ILE A 276 -3.13 -4.79 4.45
C ILE A 276 -2.52 -5.33 5.76
N ARG A 277 -2.41 -4.51 6.81
CA ARG A 277 -1.71 -4.89 8.05
C ARG A 277 -2.28 -6.12 8.75
N PRO A 278 -3.60 -6.32 8.88
CA PRO A 278 -4.17 -7.56 9.39
C PRO A 278 -3.72 -8.81 8.62
N PHE A 279 -3.69 -8.75 7.28
CA PHE A 279 -3.24 -9.88 6.47
C PHE A 279 -1.78 -10.23 6.72
N GLU A 280 -0.91 -9.23 6.87
CA GLU A 280 0.51 -9.41 7.15
C GLU A 280 0.76 -10.02 8.52
N ALA A 281 0.09 -9.50 9.56
CA ALA A 281 0.22 -10.03 10.91
C ALA A 281 -0.27 -11.48 10.99
N MET A 282 -1.43 -11.78 10.39
CA MET A 282 -1.97 -13.15 10.35
C MET A 282 -1.08 -14.10 9.55
N ALA A 283 -0.53 -13.67 8.41
CA ALA A 283 0.40 -14.48 7.62
C ALA A 283 1.69 -14.80 8.40
N CYS A 284 2.12 -13.91 9.30
CA CYS A 284 3.25 -14.13 10.20
C CYS A 284 2.89 -14.91 11.47
N ALA A 285 1.62 -15.33 11.63
CA ALA A 285 1.08 -15.97 12.84
C ALA A 285 1.26 -15.12 14.12
N LEU A 286 1.26 -13.77 13.98
CA LEU A 286 1.29 -12.87 15.11
C LEU A 286 -0.15 -12.58 15.58
N PRO A 287 -0.46 -12.80 16.87
CA PRO A 287 -1.74 -12.39 17.44
C PRO A 287 -2.02 -10.90 17.18
N LEU A 288 -3.25 -10.61 16.76
CA LEU A 288 -3.69 -9.27 16.39
C LEU A 288 -4.90 -8.87 17.24
N VAL A 289 -4.82 -7.70 17.86
CA VAL A 289 -5.96 -7.03 18.52
C VAL A 289 -6.49 -5.94 17.60
N CYS A 290 -7.81 -5.89 17.37
CA CYS A 290 -8.49 -4.88 16.54
C CYS A 290 -9.90 -4.57 17.07
#